data_fa88e9f6c14ef14facc6816179c1c93d
#
_entry.id   fa88e9f6c14ef14facc6816179c1c93d
#
_cell.length_a   1.000
_cell.length_b   1.000
_cell.length_c   1.000
_cell.angle_alpha   90.00
_cell.angle_beta   90.00
_cell.angle_gamma   90.00
#
_symmetry.space_group_name_H-M   'P 1'
#
loop_
_entity.id
_entity.type
_entity.pdbx_description
1 polymer ?
#
loop_
_entity_poly.entity_id
_entity_poly.type
_entity_poly.pdbx_seq_one_letter_code
_entity_poly.pdbx_strand_id
1 'polypeptide(L)'
;MEDRLSRLEAVVADLAEAQRRAEERLSRLETSIQHLIEQVDRLVGWQQGTAGRLEGEHYERMLVKRAPVLFNRGQGGATDNPFVQEWLSDKLQHLLAEGELKDDENPFLADLIWRKGDQVLVVEASIHVDRRDVQRAALRAEVLRRVGLQARGMVVGEGWFGPSAREQAQALGVEWKVGDDYSEGWIAFRRLPAE
;
A
#
# COMPACT_ATOMS: atom_id res chain seq x y z
N MET A 1 -28.41 -12.40 -73.70
CA MET A 1 -28.02 -11.25 -72.85
C MET A 1 -28.63 -11.44 -71.42
N GLU A 2 -29.87 -11.82 -71.31
CA GLU A 2 -30.60 -12.04 -70.05
C GLU A 2 -29.98 -13.14 -69.14
N ASP A 3 -29.50 -14.24 -69.75
CA ASP A 3 -28.89 -15.35 -69.01
C ASP A 3 -27.56 -14.96 -68.29
N ARG A 4 -26.82 -13.99 -68.83
CA ARG A 4 -25.62 -13.43 -68.21
C ARG A 4 -25.94 -12.48 -67.05
N LEU A 5 -27.02 -11.72 -67.19
CA LEU A 5 -27.47 -10.79 -66.13
C LEU A 5 -27.94 -11.58 -64.90
N SER A 6 -28.77 -12.63 -65.14
CA SER A 6 -29.27 -13.48 -64.05
C SER A 6 -28.14 -14.22 -63.28
N ARG A 7 -27.10 -14.67 -64.01
CA ARG A 7 -25.91 -15.26 -63.35
C ARG A 7 -25.10 -14.25 -62.53
N LEU A 8 -24.97 -13.05 -63.03
CA LEU A 8 -24.31 -11.95 -62.30
C LEU A 8 -25.10 -11.57 -61.03
N GLU A 9 -26.41 -11.46 -61.12
CA GLU A 9 -27.27 -11.20 -59.93
C GLU A 9 -27.17 -12.31 -58.90
N ALA A 10 -27.14 -13.58 -59.30
CA ALA A 10 -26.95 -14.69 -58.38
C ALA A 10 -25.58 -14.66 -57.68
N VAL A 11 -24.49 -14.38 -58.41
CA VAL A 11 -23.15 -14.29 -57.83
C VAL A 11 -23.04 -13.08 -56.86
N VAL A 12 -23.66 -11.96 -57.19
CA VAL A 12 -23.67 -10.77 -56.30
C VAL A 12 -24.46 -11.07 -55.01
N ALA A 13 -25.59 -11.80 -55.13
CA ALA A 13 -26.36 -12.21 -53.96
C ALA A 13 -25.59 -13.17 -53.06
N ASP A 14 -24.90 -14.16 -53.63
CA ASP A 14 -24.06 -15.10 -52.89
C ASP A 14 -22.88 -14.38 -52.21
N LEU A 15 -22.27 -13.41 -52.89
CA LEU A 15 -21.18 -12.60 -52.34
C LEU A 15 -21.64 -11.75 -51.18
N ALA A 16 -22.81 -11.09 -51.30
CA ALA A 16 -23.41 -10.29 -50.24
C ALA A 16 -23.73 -11.13 -49.01
N GLU A 17 -24.24 -12.36 -49.22
CA GLU A 17 -24.50 -13.27 -48.09
C GLU A 17 -23.21 -13.77 -47.44
N ALA A 18 -22.16 -14.08 -48.22
CA ALA A 18 -20.85 -14.47 -47.68
C ALA A 18 -20.22 -13.31 -46.91
N GLN A 19 -20.32 -12.09 -47.38
CA GLN A 19 -19.84 -10.92 -46.68
C GLN A 19 -20.55 -10.69 -45.35
N ARG A 20 -21.87 -10.81 -45.30
CA ARG A 20 -22.66 -10.67 -44.06
C ARG A 20 -22.24 -11.73 -43.02
N ARG A 21 -22.05 -12.99 -43.45
CA ARG A 21 -21.58 -14.05 -42.59
C ARG A 21 -20.16 -13.79 -42.03
N ALA A 22 -19.29 -13.18 -42.84
CA ALA A 22 -17.96 -12.79 -42.42
C ALA A 22 -18.02 -11.67 -41.38
N GLU A 23 -18.85 -10.65 -41.61
CA GLU A 23 -19.08 -9.55 -40.66
C GLU A 23 -19.65 -10.03 -39.32
N GLU A 24 -20.63 -10.96 -39.35
CA GLU A 24 -21.14 -11.56 -38.11
C GLU A 24 -20.08 -12.35 -37.34
N ARG A 25 -19.18 -13.06 -38.05
CA ARG A 25 -18.06 -13.79 -37.41
C ARG A 25 -17.04 -12.82 -36.81
N LEU A 26 -16.71 -11.74 -37.51
CA LEU A 26 -15.81 -10.72 -37.01
C LEU A 26 -16.37 -10.07 -35.75
N SER A 27 -17.63 -9.68 -35.72
CA SER A 27 -18.28 -9.09 -34.55
C SER A 27 -18.26 -10.04 -33.33
N ARG A 28 -18.49 -11.36 -33.55
CA ARG A 28 -18.38 -12.37 -32.48
C ARG A 28 -16.95 -12.52 -31.96
N LEU A 29 -15.95 -12.46 -32.85
CA LEU A 29 -14.54 -12.52 -32.48
C LEU A 29 -14.12 -11.27 -31.70
N GLU A 30 -14.54 -10.09 -32.13
CA GLU A 30 -14.30 -8.84 -31.40
C GLU A 30 -14.87 -8.91 -29.96
N THR A 31 -16.11 -9.36 -29.81
CA THR A 31 -16.73 -9.54 -28.49
C THR A 31 -15.95 -10.54 -27.63
N SER A 32 -15.49 -11.64 -28.22
CA SER A 32 -14.71 -12.66 -27.50
C SER A 32 -13.35 -12.13 -27.07
N ILE A 33 -12.68 -11.36 -27.94
CA ILE A 33 -11.39 -10.73 -27.62
C ILE A 33 -11.56 -9.72 -26.49
N GLN A 34 -12.60 -8.90 -26.53
CA GLN A 34 -12.91 -7.94 -25.47
C GLN A 34 -13.08 -8.65 -24.11
N HIS A 35 -13.84 -9.74 -24.09
CA HIS A 35 -14.05 -10.55 -22.89
C HIS A 35 -12.74 -11.17 -22.35
N LEU A 36 -11.88 -11.67 -23.26
CA LEU A 36 -10.57 -12.20 -22.90
C LEU A 36 -9.66 -11.12 -22.29
N ILE A 37 -9.64 -9.91 -22.85
CA ILE A 37 -8.88 -8.78 -22.31
C ILE A 37 -9.33 -8.49 -20.90
N GLU A 38 -10.64 -8.37 -20.65
CA GLU A 38 -11.18 -8.14 -19.30
C GLU A 38 -10.85 -9.25 -18.29
N GLN A 39 -10.78 -10.51 -18.75
CA GLN A 39 -10.36 -11.63 -17.90
C GLN A 39 -8.86 -11.56 -17.57
N VAL A 40 -8.02 -11.24 -18.56
CA VAL A 40 -6.58 -11.09 -18.37
C VAL A 40 -6.30 -9.93 -17.39
N ASP A 41 -6.94 -8.78 -17.57
CA ASP A 41 -6.78 -7.63 -16.68
C ASP A 41 -7.16 -7.96 -15.23
N ARG A 42 -8.24 -8.72 -15.02
CA ARG A 42 -8.63 -9.22 -13.68
C ARG A 42 -7.61 -10.16 -13.08
N LEU A 43 -7.07 -11.09 -13.88
CA LEU A 43 -6.04 -12.05 -13.41
C LEU A 43 -4.73 -11.35 -13.07
N VAL A 44 -4.30 -10.40 -13.90
CA VAL A 44 -3.10 -9.58 -13.64
C VAL A 44 -3.27 -8.75 -12.37
N GLY A 45 -4.41 -8.09 -12.21
CA GLY A 45 -4.72 -7.33 -10.99
C GLY A 45 -4.74 -8.20 -9.73
N TRP A 46 -5.33 -9.41 -9.81
CA TRP A 46 -5.32 -10.36 -8.69
C TRP A 46 -3.92 -10.89 -8.36
N GLN A 47 -3.13 -11.22 -9.38
CA GLN A 47 -1.76 -11.72 -9.20
C GLN A 47 -0.85 -10.65 -8.62
N GLN A 48 -0.94 -9.41 -9.10
CA GLN A 48 -0.19 -8.29 -8.55
C GLN A 48 -0.58 -7.98 -7.11
N GLY A 49 -1.86 -8.00 -6.77
CA GLY A 49 -2.34 -7.80 -5.40
C GLY A 49 -1.87 -8.89 -4.44
N THR A 50 -1.83 -10.16 -4.88
CA THR A 50 -1.39 -11.28 -4.02
C THR A 50 0.13 -11.29 -3.86
N ALA A 51 0.89 -11.11 -4.94
CA ALA A 51 2.35 -11.01 -4.89
C ALA A 51 2.79 -9.80 -4.05
N GLY A 52 2.20 -8.63 -4.29
CA GLY A 52 2.51 -7.42 -3.55
C GLY A 52 2.22 -7.54 -2.04
N ARG A 53 1.15 -8.27 -1.65
CA ARG A 53 0.87 -8.53 -0.23
C ARG A 53 1.92 -9.42 0.42
N LEU A 54 2.31 -10.52 -0.23
CA LEU A 54 3.34 -11.43 0.28
C LEU A 54 4.72 -10.75 0.38
N GLU A 55 5.05 -9.92 -0.60
CA GLU A 55 6.27 -9.12 -0.58
C GLU A 55 6.22 -8.06 0.53
N GLY A 56 5.08 -7.39 0.75
CA GLY A 56 4.85 -6.45 1.84
C GLY A 56 5.05 -7.10 3.21
N GLU A 57 4.37 -8.23 3.48
CA GLU A 57 4.52 -8.97 4.73
C GLU A 57 5.97 -9.46 4.97
N HIS A 58 6.68 -9.81 3.89
CA HIS A 58 8.10 -10.16 3.99
C HIS A 58 8.95 -8.94 4.34
N TYR A 59 8.68 -7.80 3.72
CA TYR A 59 9.37 -6.53 3.97
C TYR A 59 9.20 -6.07 5.41
N GLU A 60 7.98 -6.08 5.95
CA GLU A 60 7.67 -5.74 7.35
C GLU A 60 8.44 -6.63 8.33
N ARG A 61 8.42 -7.95 8.12
CA ARG A 61 9.21 -8.89 8.95
C ARG A 61 10.70 -8.64 8.90
N MET A 62 11.24 -8.28 7.74
CA MET A 62 12.66 -7.94 7.59
C MET A 62 12.98 -6.61 8.26
N LEU A 63 12.07 -5.64 8.20
CA LEU A 63 12.22 -4.37 8.91
C LEU A 63 12.31 -4.58 10.42
N VAL A 64 11.39 -5.36 11.01
CA VAL A 64 11.39 -5.67 12.44
C VAL A 64 12.73 -6.29 12.88
N LYS A 65 13.27 -7.23 12.12
CA LYS A 65 14.59 -7.83 12.40
C LYS A 65 15.74 -6.82 12.33
N ARG A 66 15.64 -5.83 11.44
CA ARG A 66 16.66 -4.78 11.23
C ARG A 66 16.48 -3.57 12.13
N ALA A 67 15.37 -3.45 12.84
CA ALA A 67 15.02 -2.29 13.64
C ALA A 67 16.13 -1.86 14.64
N PRO A 68 16.80 -2.77 15.39
CA PRO A 68 17.88 -2.37 16.28
C PRO A 68 19.05 -1.66 15.58
N VAL A 69 19.34 -2.03 14.33
CA VAL A 69 20.38 -1.39 13.51
C VAL A 69 19.84 -0.13 12.84
N LEU A 70 18.61 -0.20 12.31
CA LEU A 70 17.96 0.91 11.62
C LEU A 70 17.82 2.12 12.55
N PHE A 71 17.41 1.90 13.80
CA PHE A 71 17.21 2.95 14.78
C PHE A 71 18.41 3.17 15.72
N ASN A 72 19.49 2.43 15.53
CA ASN A 72 20.70 2.53 16.36
C ASN A 72 20.39 2.36 17.85
N ARG A 73 20.03 1.14 18.26
CA ARG A 73 19.57 0.78 19.62
C ARG A 73 18.16 1.30 19.94
N GLY A 74 17.71 1.11 21.15
CA GLY A 74 16.36 1.38 21.64
C GLY A 74 15.57 0.09 21.85
N GLN A 75 14.29 0.22 22.13
CA GLN A 75 13.38 -0.89 22.45
C GLN A 75 12.10 -0.79 21.61
N GLY A 76 11.59 -1.93 21.21
CA GLY A 76 10.34 -1.99 20.45
C GLY A 76 10.21 -3.29 19.67
N GLY A 77 9.30 -3.31 18.73
CA GLY A 77 8.99 -4.48 17.91
C GLY A 77 7.74 -4.25 17.08
N ALA A 78 7.36 -5.28 16.33
CA ALA A 78 6.06 -5.32 15.69
C ALA A 78 4.93 -5.22 16.73
N THR A 79 3.79 -4.72 16.36
CA THR A 79 2.67 -4.49 17.28
C THR A 79 2.00 -5.79 17.76
N ASP A 80 2.24 -6.91 17.10
CA ASP A 80 1.86 -8.24 17.54
C ASP A 80 2.81 -8.84 18.63
N ASN A 81 3.93 -8.17 18.90
CA ASN A 81 4.84 -8.58 19.97
C ASN A 81 4.20 -8.33 21.34
N PRO A 82 4.13 -9.34 22.23
CA PRO A 82 3.48 -9.21 23.55
C PRO A 82 3.99 -8.01 24.37
N PHE A 83 5.27 -7.74 24.35
CA PHE A 83 5.86 -6.60 25.08
C PHE A 83 5.35 -5.25 24.55
N VAL A 84 5.20 -5.11 23.23
CA VAL A 84 4.67 -3.90 22.61
C VAL A 84 3.17 -3.75 22.90
N GLN A 85 2.42 -4.86 22.82
CA GLN A 85 0.99 -4.88 23.13
C GLN A 85 0.71 -4.49 24.59
N GLU A 86 1.45 -5.06 25.53
CA GLU A 86 1.32 -4.74 26.95
C GLU A 86 1.61 -3.26 27.19
N TRP A 87 2.71 -2.76 26.63
CA TRP A 87 3.09 -1.35 26.77
C TRP A 87 2.04 -0.40 26.14
N LEU A 88 1.52 -0.71 24.95
CA LEU A 88 0.45 0.08 24.33
C LEU A 88 -0.82 0.05 25.17
N SER A 89 -1.21 -1.13 25.68
CA SER A 89 -2.40 -1.30 26.52
C SER A 89 -2.30 -0.47 27.81
N ASP A 90 -1.14 -0.46 28.45
CA ASP A 90 -0.88 0.37 29.63
C ASP A 90 -1.03 1.87 29.31
N LYS A 91 -0.43 2.34 28.21
CA LYS A 91 -0.46 3.76 27.83
C LYS A 91 -1.84 4.23 27.34
N LEU A 92 -2.59 3.36 26.68
CA LEU A 92 -3.86 3.70 26.04
C LEU A 92 -5.09 3.31 26.87
N GLN A 93 -4.93 2.74 28.08
CA GLN A 93 -6.02 2.20 28.89
C GLN A 93 -7.22 3.15 29.04
N HIS A 94 -6.98 4.46 29.23
CA HIS A 94 -8.05 5.45 29.39
C HIS A 94 -8.79 5.69 28.06
N LEU A 95 -8.09 5.81 26.95
CA LEU A 95 -8.70 5.99 25.65
C LEU A 95 -9.51 4.75 25.22
N LEU A 96 -9.00 3.56 25.51
CA LEU A 96 -9.70 2.30 25.21
C LEU A 96 -10.95 2.11 26.08
N ALA A 97 -10.98 2.69 27.28
CA ALA A 97 -12.18 2.68 28.13
C ALA A 97 -13.27 3.65 27.63
N GLU A 98 -12.89 4.70 26.88
CA GLU A 98 -13.82 5.70 26.33
C GLU A 98 -14.47 5.23 25.01
N GLY A 99 -13.89 4.26 24.33
CA GLY A 99 -14.41 3.72 23.06
C GLY A 99 -13.35 3.06 22.18
N GLU A 100 -13.78 2.59 21.03
CA GLU A 100 -12.89 2.00 20.04
C GLU A 100 -12.16 3.07 19.23
N LEU A 101 -10.88 2.84 18.96
CA LEU A 101 -10.11 3.64 18.01
C LEU A 101 -10.43 3.15 16.58
N LYS A 102 -10.51 4.08 15.63
CA LYS A 102 -10.62 3.72 14.22
C LYS A 102 -9.33 3.05 13.73
N ASP A 103 -9.44 2.17 12.75
CA ASP A 103 -8.29 1.41 12.23
C ASP A 103 -7.12 2.30 11.81
N ASP A 104 -7.41 3.43 11.16
CA ASP A 104 -6.36 4.36 10.70
C ASP A 104 -5.65 5.10 11.85
N GLU A 105 -6.31 5.22 13.00
CA GLU A 105 -5.80 5.91 14.20
C GLU A 105 -5.20 4.92 15.21
N ASN A 106 -5.49 3.64 15.11
CA ASN A 106 -5.18 2.63 16.10
C ASN A 106 -3.69 2.25 16.11
N PRO A 107 -2.89 2.61 17.13
CA PRO A 107 -1.47 2.29 17.18
C PRO A 107 -1.17 0.79 17.26
N PHE A 108 -2.13 -0.06 17.70
CA PHE A 108 -1.96 -1.52 17.68
C PHE A 108 -1.92 -2.11 16.27
N LEU A 109 -2.33 -1.33 15.25
CA LEU A 109 -2.30 -1.73 13.84
C LEU A 109 -1.09 -1.14 13.09
N ALA A 110 -0.15 -0.48 13.77
CA ALA A 110 1.11 -0.07 13.16
C ALA A 110 2.03 -1.29 12.93
N ASP A 111 2.91 -1.20 11.95
CA ASP A 111 3.83 -2.31 11.65
C ASP A 111 4.91 -2.45 12.72
N LEU A 112 5.34 -1.32 13.31
CA LEU A 112 6.38 -1.30 14.33
C LEU A 112 6.20 -0.10 15.28
N ILE A 113 6.43 -0.33 16.56
CA ILE A 113 6.66 0.73 17.56
C ILE A 113 8.11 0.66 18.02
N TRP A 114 8.79 1.80 18.02
CA TRP A 114 10.17 1.87 18.49
C TRP A 114 10.39 3.03 19.44
N ARG A 115 11.14 2.82 20.53
CA ARG A 115 11.31 3.79 21.60
C ARG A 115 12.76 4.01 21.97
N LYS A 116 13.08 5.24 22.37
CA LYS A 116 14.31 5.64 23.06
C LYS A 116 13.95 6.64 24.15
N GLY A 117 14.03 6.22 25.40
CA GLY A 117 13.48 7.01 26.50
C GLY A 117 12.01 7.37 26.24
N ASP A 118 11.67 8.65 26.33
CA ASP A 118 10.31 9.15 26.10
C ASP A 118 9.96 9.36 24.63
N GLN A 119 10.93 9.23 23.72
CA GLN A 119 10.70 9.37 22.27
C GLN A 119 10.17 8.08 21.67
N VAL A 120 9.08 8.18 20.94
CA VAL A 120 8.39 7.06 20.31
C VAL A 120 8.27 7.27 18.81
N LEU A 121 8.62 6.29 18.01
CA LEU A 121 8.29 6.23 16.59
C LEU A 121 7.18 5.20 16.37
N VAL A 122 6.14 5.63 15.67
CA VAL A 122 5.08 4.78 15.14
C VAL A 122 5.37 4.60 13.66
N VAL A 123 5.71 3.39 13.27
CA VAL A 123 6.29 3.10 11.95
C VAL A 123 5.30 2.35 11.07
N GLU A 124 5.10 2.85 9.88
CA GLU A 124 4.44 2.17 8.77
C GLU A 124 5.50 1.74 7.74
N ALA A 125 5.44 0.50 7.33
CA ALA A 125 6.41 -0.10 6.40
C ALA A 125 5.72 -0.47 5.09
N SER A 126 6.28 -0.03 3.97
CA SER A 126 5.76 -0.36 2.65
C SER A 126 6.91 -0.41 1.64
N ILE A 127 6.88 -1.35 0.68
CA ILE A 127 7.87 -1.36 -0.41
C ILE A 127 7.80 -0.01 -1.16
N HIS A 128 6.59 0.44 -1.48
CA HIS A 128 6.37 1.75 -2.10
C HIS A 128 5.44 2.57 -1.21
N VAL A 129 6.03 3.50 -0.47
CA VAL A 129 5.32 4.37 0.48
C VAL A 129 4.36 5.30 -0.25
N ASP A 130 3.09 5.20 0.08
CA ASP A 130 2.03 6.03 -0.46
C ASP A 130 1.49 7.07 0.55
N ARG A 131 0.51 7.86 0.13
CA ARG A 131 -0.12 8.88 0.98
C ARG A 131 -0.90 8.30 2.16
N ARG A 132 -1.40 7.06 2.04
CA ARG A 132 -2.16 6.40 3.12
C ARG A 132 -1.23 5.93 4.23
N ASP A 133 -0.06 5.40 3.87
CA ASP A 133 0.97 5.01 4.82
C ASP A 133 1.39 6.21 5.66
N VAL A 134 1.65 7.35 5.01
CA VAL A 134 1.98 8.61 5.68
C VAL A 134 0.86 9.07 6.61
N GLN A 135 -0.38 8.99 6.16
CA GLN A 135 -1.53 9.41 6.95
C GLN A 135 -1.74 8.51 8.17
N ARG A 136 -1.64 7.18 8.03
CA ARG A 136 -1.73 6.25 9.15
C ARG A 136 -0.64 6.51 10.18
N ALA A 137 0.62 6.65 9.74
CA ALA A 137 1.73 6.97 10.63
C ALA A 137 1.47 8.26 11.45
N ALA A 138 0.96 9.31 10.80
CA ALA A 138 0.64 10.57 11.45
C ALA A 138 -0.49 10.42 12.50
N LEU A 139 -1.61 9.78 12.12
CA LEU A 139 -2.80 9.62 12.97
C LEU A 139 -2.50 8.72 14.17
N ARG A 140 -1.82 7.60 13.97
CA ARG A 140 -1.43 6.67 15.03
C ARG A 140 -0.46 7.32 16.04
N ALA A 141 0.48 8.13 15.56
CA ALA A 141 1.37 8.90 16.43
C ALA A 141 0.61 9.97 17.21
N GLU A 142 -0.44 10.59 16.62
CA GLU A 142 -1.28 11.57 17.31
C GLU A 142 -2.02 10.95 18.49
N VAL A 143 -2.50 9.71 18.37
CA VAL A 143 -3.13 8.99 19.49
C VAL A 143 -2.17 8.84 20.66
N LEU A 144 -0.90 8.51 20.41
CA LEU A 144 0.11 8.41 21.46
C LEU A 144 0.47 9.77 22.06
N ARG A 145 0.43 10.85 21.27
CA ARG A 145 0.61 12.21 21.79
C ARG A 145 -0.52 12.65 22.73
N ARG A 146 -1.76 12.26 22.42
CA ARG A 146 -2.92 12.55 23.30
C ARG A 146 -2.78 11.96 24.70
N VAL A 147 -2.02 10.87 24.88
CA VAL A 147 -1.71 10.29 26.19
C VAL A 147 -0.36 10.75 26.77
N GLY A 148 0.18 11.86 26.25
CA GLY A 148 1.37 12.52 26.79
C GLY A 148 2.72 11.98 26.33
N LEU A 149 2.74 11.06 25.34
CA LEU A 149 3.99 10.54 24.80
C LEU A 149 4.58 11.46 23.74
N GLN A 150 5.91 11.52 23.62
CA GLN A 150 6.61 12.25 22.58
C GLN A 150 6.68 11.39 21.31
N ALA A 151 5.52 11.16 20.69
CA ALA A 151 5.39 10.29 19.56
C ALA A 151 5.45 11.00 18.21
N ARG A 152 6.14 10.39 17.24
CA ARG A 152 6.19 10.83 15.84
C ARG A 152 5.83 9.66 14.93
N GLY A 153 5.07 9.95 13.86
CA GLY A 153 4.87 9.01 12.79
C GLY A 153 6.13 8.86 11.96
N MET A 154 6.36 7.68 11.42
CA MET A 154 7.47 7.42 10.50
C MET A 154 7.03 6.45 9.43
N VAL A 155 7.52 6.67 8.20
CA VAL A 155 7.38 5.71 7.11
C VAL A 155 8.73 5.15 6.70
N VAL A 156 8.76 3.85 6.40
CA VAL A 156 9.96 3.16 5.93
C VAL A 156 9.64 2.41 4.64
N GLY A 157 10.45 2.58 3.60
CA GLY A 157 10.22 1.93 2.31
C GLY A 157 11.45 1.85 1.43
N GLU A 158 11.30 1.18 0.30
CA GLU A 158 12.33 1.13 -0.75
C GLU A 158 12.19 2.32 -1.70
N GLY A 159 10.96 2.81 -1.92
CA GLY A 159 10.68 3.94 -2.79
C GLY A 159 9.37 4.65 -2.43
N TRP A 160 9.22 5.87 -2.95
CA TRP A 160 7.99 6.64 -2.85
C TRP A 160 7.02 6.27 -3.98
N PHE A 161 5.74 6.12 -3.64
CA PHE A 161 4.70 6.03 -4.65
C PHE A 161 4.28 7.45 -5.11
N GLY A 162 5.15 8.05 -5.93
CA GLY A 162 5.01 9.40 -6.44
C GLY A 162 5.43 10.52 -5.47
N PRO A 163 5.60 11.76 -5.97
CA PRO A 163 6.13 12.88 -5.19
C PRO A 163 5.18 13.36 -4.09
N SER A 164 3.88 13.22 -4.28
CA SER A 164 2.85 13.71 -3.33
C SER A 164 2.88 13.02 -1.96
N ALA A 165 3.37 11.78 -1.87
CA ALA A 165 3.52 11.07 -0.60
C ALA A 165 4.62 11.71 0.27
N ARG A 166 5.75 12.05 -0.34
CA ARG A 166 6.86 12.73 0.33
C ARG A 166 6.48 14.14 0.80
N GLU A 167 5.80 14.90 -0.05
CA GLU A 167 5.29 16.23 0.31
C GLU A 167 4.31 16.16 1.49
N GLN A 168 3.44 15.17 1.51
CA GLN A 168 2.53 14.94 2.61
C GLN A 168 3.26 14.56 3.91
N ALA A 169 4.29 13.70 3.85
CA ALA A 169 5.10 13.37 5.02
C ALA A 169 5.72 14.63 5.63
N GLN A 170 6.25 15.52 4.80
CA GLN A 170 6.80 16.79 5.21
C GLN A 170 5.75 17.71 5.85
N ALA A 171 4.56 17.81 5.23
CA ALA A 171 3.47 18.65 5.72
C ALA A 171 2.88 18.16 7.06
N LEU A 172 2.84 16.83 7.29
CA LEU A 172 2.31 16.22 8.51
C LEU A 172 3.37 15.99 9.60
N GLY A 173 4.64 16.34 9.36
CA GLY A 173 5.72 16.09 10.29
C GLY A 173 5.99 14.61 10.54
N VAL A 174 5.73 13.78 9.54
CA VAL A 174 6.04 12.34 9.54
C VAL A 174 7.49 12.18 9.12
N GLU A 175 8.26 11.42 9.88
CA GLU A 175 9.64 11.09 9.55
C GLU A 175 9.70 10.01 8.48
N TRP A 176 10.81 9.90 7.75
CA TRP A 176 10.95 8.88 6.72
C TRP A 176 12.38 8.35 6.58
N LYS A 177 12.44 7.11 6.13
CA LYS A 177 13.61 6.45 5.54
C LYS A 177 13.10 5.65 4.34
N VAL A 178 13.18 6.25 3.14
CA VAL A 178 12.65 5.65 1.90
C VAL A 178 13.75 5.62 0.85
N GLY A 179 14.24 4.41 0.51
CA GLY A 179 15.44 4.27 -0.30
C GLY A 179 16.63 4.98 0.34
N ASP A 180 17.24 5.90 -0.39
CA ASP A 180 18.35 6.73 0.08
C ASP A 180 17.88 8.12 0.54
N ASP A 181 16.57 8.37 0.61
CA ASP A 181 15.97 9.61 1.12
C ASP A 181 15.58 9.43 2.60
N TYR A 182 16.05 10.32 3.47
CA TYR A 182 15.74 10.29 4.90
C TYR A 182 15.54 11.68 5.48
N SER A 183 14.61 11.77 6.45
CA SER A 183 14.32 12.98 7.16
C SER A 183 15.38 13.31 8.21
N GLU A 184 15.52 14.60 8.52
CA GLU A 184 16.40 15.05 9.59
C GLU A 184 15.99 14.54 10.97
N GLY A 185 14.68 14.42 11.21
CA GLY A 185 14.15 13.92 12.47
C GLY A 185 14.44 12.45 12.71
N TRP A 186 14.44 11.61 11.67
CA TRP A 186 14.92 10.23 11.78
C TRP A 186 16.41 10.17 12.12
N ILE A 187 17.25 10.99 11.48
CA ILE A 187 18.67 11.08 11.80
C ILE A 187 18.87 11.52 13.25
N ALA A 188 18.11 12.53 13.70
CA ALA A 188 18.14 13.01 15.10
C ALA A 188 17.73 11.91 16.08
N PHE A 189 16.64 11.17 15.80
CA PHE A 189 16.20 10.04 16.62
C PHE A 189 17.29 8.97 16.76
N ARG A 190 18.01 8.64 15.68
CA ARG A 190 19.11 7.66 15.74
C ARG A 190 20.25 8.07 16.68
N ARG A 191 20.46 9.37 16.87
CA ARG A 191 21.51 9.92 17.75
C ARG A 191 21.13 9.97 19.21
N LEU A 192 19.84 9.78 19.54
CA LEU A 192 19.39 9.72 20.92
C LEU A 192 20.02 8.53 21.65
N PRO A 193 20.28 8.67 22.99
CA PRO A 193 20.68 7.54 23.81
C PRO A 193 19.61 6.43 23.79
N ALA A 194 20.00 5.23 24.19
CA ALA A 194 19.14 4.05 24.11
C ALA A 194 18.26 3.87 25.37
N GLU A 195 18.44 4.70 26.36
CA GLU A 195 17.75 4.63 27.66
C GLU A 195 16.27 5.02 27.54
#